data_cfe4a27bb5ee21ce3868f84121097f63
#
_entry.id   cfe4a27bb5ee21ce3868f84121097f63
#
_cell.length_a   1.000
_cell.length_b   1.000
_cell.length_c   1.000
_cell.angle_alpha   90.00
_cell.angle_beta   90.00
_cell.angle_gamma   90.00
#
_symmetry.space_group_name_H-M   'P 1'
#
loop_
_entity.id
_entity.type
_entity.pdbx_description
1 polymer ?
#
loop_
_entity_poly.entity_id
_entity_poly.type
_entity_poly.pdbx_seq_one_letter_code
_entity_poly.pdbx_strand_id
1 'polypeptide(L)'
;MRPESAAIHGLRRGVLAQVQVLSQLGRGADAIVLIDRLYGQAPDAGMAAIRQRLTLGEKIAFDVVRTPQDGMAEAYFSLATLLVGQTNDTLTLLNARIASALRPDHVEAVLMAARLLDKLGQYDLSISAFAQVPEGDAAYVSAIIGQAASAQSAGELDDAVTLLKDLADKNADNVGVLGAYGDSLRRQDQCGAATAVYGQAIALIKTLVPGDWVLFYKRGGCRQNQGDWPGAEADYKQALTLAPGEPRILNELGYSYVDRGENLPQALAMIQQAVAAKPEQGYIIDSLAWAYFRRGRYENSVAPMEKASLLMPVDPIVTDHLGDVYWMVGRKREAQFQWHRALSFHPAPAEAARIQLKLDKGLDQVLQDEKKAQEGGNGG
;
A
#
# COMPACT_ATOMS: atom_id res chain seq x y z
N MET A 1 9.05 8.64 5.78
CA MET A 1 8.73 10.08 6.01
C MET A 1 9.96 10.91 5.71
N ARG A 2 9.85 11.98 4.94
CA ARG A 2 10.97 12.89 4.68
C ARG A 2 11.28 13.72 5.95
N PRO A 3 12.54 14.06 6.25
CA PRO A 3 12.89 14.85 7.44
C PRO A 3 12.16 16.21 7.53
N GLU A 4 11.73 16.76 6.40
CA GLU A 4 10.91 17.97 6.32
C GLU A 4 9.53 17.84 6.98
N SER A 5 8.95 16.62 7.04
CA SER A 5 7.62 16.43 7.63
C SER A 5 7.60 16.57 9.16
N ALA A 6 8.67 16.20 9.85
CA ALA A 6 8.77 16.32 11.31
C ALA A 6 8.91 17.79 11.75
N ALA A 7 9.69 18.59 11.01
CA ALA A 7 9.84 20.02 11.26
C ALA A 7 8.51 20.77 11.03
N ILE A 8 7.73 20.39 10.02
CA ILE A 8 6.42 20.98 9.72
C ILE A 8 5.39 20.66 10.82
N HIS A 9 5.42 19.46 11.40
CA HIS A 9 4.49 19.09 12.48
C HIS A 9 4.77 19.84 13.78
N GLY A 10 6.04 20.07 14.15
CA GLY A 10 6.39 20.93 15.27
C GLY A 10 5.99 22.39 15.04
N LEU A 11 6.12 22.89 13.82
CA LEU A 11 5.63 24.20 13.39
C LEU A 11 4.10 24.30 13.40
N ARG A 12 3.36 23.22 13.09
CA ARG A 12 1.91 23.20 12.96
C ARG A 12 1.20 23.64 14.23
N ARG A 13 1.60 23.13 15.42
CA ARG A 13 0.99 23.54 16.70
C ARG A 13 1.28 24.98 17.03
N GLY A 14 2.50 25.46 16.75
CA GLY A 14 2.87 26.87 16.90
C GLY A 14 2.07 27.78 15.95
N VAL A 15 1.89 27.37 14.70
CA VAL A 15 1.05 28.09 13.73
C VAL A 15 -0.40 28.13 14.17
N LEU A 16 -0.96 27.00 14.63
CA LEU A 16 -2.32 26.95 15.16
C LEU A 16 -2.50 27.93 16.34
N ALA A 17 -1.59 27.93 17.30
CA ALA A 17 -1.61 28.86 18.42
C ALA A 17 -1.58 30.32 17.94
N GLN A 18 -0.69 30.65 16.99
CA GLN A 18 -0.58 32.00 16.43
C GLN A 18 -1.84 32.41 15.66
N VAL A 19 -2.43 31.53 14.87
CA VAL A 19 -3.68 31.73 14.15
C VAL A 19 -4.83 32.03 15.14
N GLN A 20 -4.93 31.24 16.21
CA GLN A 20 -5.94 31.44 17.24
C GLN A 20 -5.76 32.77 17.98
N VAL A 21 -4.53 33.14 18.35
CA VAL A 21 -4.24 34.45 18.99
C VAL A 21 -4.61 35.59 18.03
N LEU A 22 -4.20 35.54 16.77
CA LEU A 22 -4.56 36.55 15.79
C LEU A 22 -6.08 36.69 15.65
N SER A 23 -6.81 35.57 15.60
CA SER A 23 -8.27 35.57 15.55
C SER A 23 -8.90 36.23 16.78
N GLN A 24 -8.40 35.94 17.98
CA GLN A 24 -8.88 36.57 19.23
C GLN A 24 -8.64 38.07 19.28
N LEU A 25 -7.54 38.56 18.68
CA LEU A 25 -7.19 39.98 18.54
C LEU A 25 -7.98 40.66 17.42
N GLY A 26 -8.93 40.01 16.74
CA GLY A 26 -9.68 40.56 15.62
C GLY A 26 -8.88 40.67 14.31
N ARG A 27 -7.72 39.99 14.23
CA ARG A 27 -6.80 40.01 13.09
C ARG A 27 -6.97 38.73 12.24
N GLY A 28 -8.23 38.35 11.93
CA GLY A 28 -8.55 37.17 11.16
C GLY A 28 -7.94 37.14 9.76
N ALA A 29 -7.85 38.31 9.11
CA ALA A 29 -7.19 38.45 7.79
C ALA A 29 -5.69 38.05 7.87
N ASP A 30 -4.98 38.50 8.92
CA ASP A 30 -3.56 38.17 9.11
C ASP A 30 -3.38 36.65 9.41
N ALA A 31 -4.34 36.05 10.10
CA ALA A 31 -4.36 34.62 10.36
C ALA A 31 -4.51 33.82 9.05
N ILE A 32 -5.38 34.25 8.13
CA ILE A 32 -5.54 33.63 6.80
C ILE A 32 -4.24 33.77 5.99
N VAL A 33 -3.63 34.96 5.96
CA VAL A 33 -2.35 35.17 5.27
C VAL A 33 -1.25 34.26 5.83
N LEU A 34 -1.22 34.06 7.13
CA LEU A 34 -0.26 33.15 7.78
C LEU A 34 -0.47 31.70 7.31
N ILE A 35 -1.72 31.21 7.28
CA ILE A 35 -2.06 29.85 6.80
C ILE A 35 -1.64 29.73 5.32
N ASP A 36 -2.04 30.66 4.47
CA ASP A 36 -1.76 30.60 3.03
C ASP A 36 -0.26 30.62 2.72
N ARG A 37 0.53 31.40 3.50
CA ARG A 37 1.98 31.47 3.36
C ARG A 37 2.68 30.15 3.71
N LEU A 38 2.21 29.45 4.76
CA LEU A 38 2.89 28.26 5.27
C LEU A 38 2.39 26.96 4.63
N TYR A 39 1.13 26.89 4.26
CA TYR A 39 0.51 25.68 3.71
C TYR A 39 0.16 25.79 2.22
N GLY A 40 0.24 26.98 1.62
CA GLY A 40 -0.09 27.21 0.20
C GLY A 40 -1.53 26.84 -0.14
N GLN A 41 -1.71 26.16 -1.27
CA GLN A 41 -3.04 25.75 -1.78
C GLN A 41 -3.56 24.44 -1.16
N ALA A 42 -2.77 23.75 -0.36
CA ALA A 42 -3.10 22.42 0.17
C ALA A 42 -2.87 22.31 1.69
N PRO A 43 -3.59 23.11 2.53
CA PRO A 43 -3.57 22.91 3.97
C PRO A 43 -4.17 21.54 4.35
N ASP A 44 -3.74 20.99 5.48
CA ASP A 44 -4.44 19.83 6.04
C ASP A 44 -5.91 20.15 6.38
N ALA A 45 -6.75 19.13 6.53
CA ALA A 45 -8.19 19.30 6.74
C ALA A 45 -8.53 20.22 7.92
N GLY A 46 -7.77 20.15 9.02
CA GLY A 46 -7.97 21.00 10.20
C GLY A 46 -7.66 22.47 9.93
N MET A 47 -6.53 22.76 9.27
CA MET A 47 -6.18 24.12 8.87
C MET A 47 -7.10 24.67 7.79
N ALA A 48 -7.56 23.83 6.86
CA ALA A 48 -8.54 24.21 5.87
C ALA A 48 -9.88 24.64 6.51
N ALA A 49 -10.36 23.86 7.48
CA ALA A 49 -11.58 24.18 8.23
C ALA A 49 -11.44 25.49 9.02
N ILE A 50 -10.32 25.72 9.70
CA ILE A 50 -10.04 26.96 10.41
C ILE A 50 -10.00 28.14 9.44
N ARG A 51 -9.32 27.99 8.30
CA ARG A 51 -9.25 29.01 7.25
C ARG A 51 -10.64 29.39 6.72
N GLN A 52 -11.48 28.41 6.48
CA GLN A 52 -12.87 28.61 6.04
C GLN A 52 -13.67 29.41 7.08
N ARG A 53 -13.61 29.02 8.36
CA ARG A 53 -14.28 29.73 9.45
C ARG A 53 -13.81 31.18 9.60
N LEU A 54 -12.50 31.42 9.49
CA LEU A 54 -11.93 32.78 9.49
C LEU A 54 -12.44 33.59 8.29
N THR A 55 -12.59 32.98 7.11
CA THR A 55 -13.14 33.66 5.90
C THR A 55 -14.61 34.06 6.08
N LEU A 56 -15.36 33.28 6.87
CA LEU A 56 -16.74 33.62 7.26
C LEU A 56 -16.82 34.64 8.39
N GLY A 57 -15.67 35.17 8.87
CA GLY A 57 -15.60 36.14 9.94
C GLY A 57 -15.76 35.58 11.35
N GLU A 58 -15.70 34.26 11.52
CA GLU A 58 -15.80 33.62 12.84
C GLU A 58 -14.52 33.88 13.68
N LYS A 59 -14.72 34.05 14.98
CA LYS A 59 -13.62 34.04 15.94
C LYS A 59 -13.26 32.61 16.32
N ILE A 60 -11.99 32.24 16.14
CA ILE A 60 -11.47 30.94 16.55
C ILE A 60 -10.97 31.05 18.01
N ALA A 61 -11.51 30.26 18.91
CA ALA A 61 -11.10 30.22 20.30
C ALA A 61 -9.64 29.80 20.45
N PHE A 62 -8.96 30.30 21.49
CA PHE A 62 -7.63 29.82 21.85
C PHE A 62 -7.78 28.57 22.73
N ASP A 63 -7.56 27.41 22.12
CA ASP A 63 -7.77 26.11 22.75
C ASP A 63 -6.51 25.21 22.76
N VAL A 64 -5.40 25.71 22.20
CA VAL A 64 -4.12 24.95 22.20
C VAL A 64 -3.65 24.69 23.63
N VAL A 65 -3.77 25.66 24.53
CA VAL A 65 -3.45 25.49 25.97
C VAL A 65 -4.51 26.21 26.78
N ARG A 66 -5.45 25.47 27.38
CA ARG A 66 -6.56 26.00 28.23
C ARG A 66 -6.21 25.94 29.72
N THR A 67 -5.37 24.95 30.07
CA THR A 67 -4.99 24.62 31.42
C THR A 67 -3.49 24.31 31.52
N PRO A 68 -2.87 24.34 32.73
CA PRO A 68 -1.49 23.88 32.92
C PRO A 68 -1.28 22.42 32.43
N GLN A 69 -2.28 21.57 32.59
CA GLN A 69 -2.25 20.17 32.14
C GLN A 69 -2.21 20.09 30.60
N ASP A 70 -2.97 20.94 29.89
CA ASP A 70 -2.88 21.06 28.43
C ASP A 70 -1.46 21.46 28.00
N GLY A 71 -0.84 22.40 28.73
CA GLY A 71 0.55 22.83 28.48
C GLY A 71 1.58 21.68 28.62
N MET A 72 1.40 20.85 29.63
CA MET A 72 2.22 19.64 29.78
C MET A 72 1.98 18.66 28.61
N ALA A 73 0.72 18.45 28.19
CA ALA A 73 0.40 17.60 27.06
C ALA A 73 1.07 18.10 25.76
N GLU A 74 1.03 19.41 25.50
CA GLU A 74 1.71 20.02 24.36
C GLU A 74 3.25 19.83 24.42
N ALA A 75 3.85 19.94 25.61
CA ALA A 75 5.28 19.71 25.78
C ALA A 75 5.68 18.26 25.46
N TYR A 76 4.93 17.27 25.98
CA TYR A 76 5.16 15.87 25.67
C TYR A 76 4.88 15.54 24.20
N PHE A 77 3.84 16.10 23.59
CA PHE A 77 3.56 15.92 22.17
C PHE A 77 4.65 16.51 21.28
N SER A 78 5.15 17.72 21.63
CA SER A 78 6.26 18.35 20.94
C SER A 78 7.53 17.50 21.02
N LEU A 79 7.82 16.95 22.20
CA LEU A 79 8.95 16.04 22.41
C LEU A 79 8.76 14.77 21.57
N ALA A 80 7.59 14.15 21.58
CA ALA A 80 7.29 12.99 20.75
C ALA A 80 7.53 13.29 19.25
N THR A 81 7.07 14.46 18.79
CA THR A 81 7.25 14.88 17.39
C THR A 81 8.73 15.03 17.01
N LEU A 82 9.56 15.58 17.89
CA LEU A 82 11.01 15.71 17.69
C LEU A 82 11.72 14.35 17.67
N LEU A 83 11.22 13.38 18.41
CA LEU A 83 11.80 12.04 18.51
C LEU A 83 11.45 11.12 17.34
N VAL A 84 10.45 11.46 16.53
CA VAL A 84 10.05 10.65 15.34
C VAL A 84 11.25 10.46 14.41
N GLY A 85 11.64 9.18 14.23
CA GLY A 85 12.76 8.81 13.35
C GLY A 85 14.16 9.15 13.88
N GLN A 86 14.26 9.76 15.09
CA GLN A 86 15.55 10.08 15.74
C GLN A 86 15.91 9.06 16.81
N THR A 87 14.92 8.37 17.38
CA THR A 87 15.12 7.36 18.44
C THR A 87 14.27 6.12 18.13
N ASN A 88 14.25 5.15 19.09
CA ASN A 88 13.33 4.03 18.98
C ASN A 88 11.87 4.49 19.11
N ASP A 89 10.97 3.80 18.41
CA ASP A 89 9.54 4.14 18.40
C ASP A 89 8.87 4.02 19.78
N THR A 90 9.42 3.21 20.70
CA THR A 90 8.90 3.04 22.06
C THR A 90 8.99 4.32 22.88
N LEU A 91 10.13 5.04 22.80
CA LEU A 91 10.29 6.31 23.52
C LEU A 91 9.36 7.40 22.95
N THR A 92 9.23 7.43 21.63
CA THR A 92 8.28 8.32 20.94
C THR A 92 6.84 8.02 21.37
N LEU A 93 6.46 6.73 21.39
CA LEU A 93 5.16 6.26 21.84
C LEU A 93 4.88 6.65 23.30
N LEU A 94 5.85 6.47 24.20
CA LEU A 94 5.70 6.86 25.60
C LEU A 94 5.29 8.33 25.73
N ASN A 95 5.99 9.22 25.04
CA ASN A 95 5.70 10.66 25.09
C ASN A 95 4.33 10.99 24.45
N ALA A 96 3.97 10.36 23.33
CA ALA A 96 2.66 10.53 22.71
C ALA A 96 1.53 10.02 23.64
N ARG A 97 1.73 8.89 24.33
CA ARG A 97 0.77 8.35 25.31
C ARG A 97 0.61 9.23 26.54
N ILE A 98 1.70 9.81 27.05
CA ILE A 98 1.62 10.78 28.15
C ILE A 98 0.82 12.01 27.69
N ALA A 99 1.09 12.54 26.50
CA ALA A 99 0.34 13.67 25.96
C ALA A 99 -1.15 13.37 25.83
N SER A 100 -1.53 12.22 25.25
CA SER A 100 -2.94 11.82 25.12
C SER A 100 -3.62 11.48 26.45
N ALA A 101 -2.88 10.98 27.43
CA ALA A 101 -3.41 10.74 28.79
C ALA A 101 -3.65 12.04 29.58
N LEU A 102 -2.76 13.02 29.44
CA LEU A 102 -2.93 14.34 30.02
C LEU A 102 -4.07 15.12 29.37
N ARG A 103 -4.25 14.94 28.07
CA ARG A 103 -5.27 15.63 27.29
C ARG A 103 -5.93 14.64 26.30
N PRO A 104 -7.02 13.95 26.68
CA PRO A 104 -7.69 12.97 25.83
C PRO A 104 -8.25 13.52 24.51
N ASP A 105 -8.59 14.82 24.47
CA ASP A 105 -9.03 15.52 23.26
C ASP A 105 -7.89 16.07 22.39
N HIS A 106 -6.64 15.69 22.68
CA HIS A 106 -5.50 16.01 21.82
C HIS A 106 -5.38 15.00 20.67
N VAL A 107 -6.20 15.19 19.64
CA VAL A 107 -6.36 14.24 18.53
C VAL A 107 -5.02 13.87 17.87
N GLU A 108 -4.12 14.85 17.66
CA GLU A 108 -2.81 14.56 17.06
C GLU A 108 -1.93 13.63 17.90
N ALA A 109 -1.99 13.76 19.25
CA ALA A 109 -1.26 12.86 20.14
C ALA A 109 -1.87 11.45 20.12
N VAL A 110 -3.20 11.35 20.11
CA VAL A 110 -3.94 10.08 19.96
C VAL A 110 -3.56 9.38 18.66
N LEU A 111 -3.61 10.09 17.53
CA LEU A 111 -3.25 9.55 16.23
C LEU A 111 -1.79 9.14 16.13
N MET A 112 -0.88 9.90 16.73
CA MET A 112 0.55 9.54 16.77
C MET A 112 0.74 8.26 17.58
N ALA A 113 0.12 8.15 18.75
CA ALA A 113 0.18 6.95 19.56
C ALA A 113 -0.40 5.73 18.83
N ALA A 114 -1.56 5.88 18.18
CA ALA A 114 -2.21 4.82 17.41
C ALA A 114 -1.29 4.28 16.30
N ARG A 115 -0.71 5.16 15.48
CA ARG A 115 0.20 4.76 14.40
C ARG A 115 1.48 4.09 14.91
N LEU A 116 2.02 4.53 16.04
CA LEU A 116 3.20 3.91 16.65
C LEU A 116 2.87 2.54 17.22
N LEU A 117 1.68 2.37 17.82
CA LEU A 117 1.20 1.07 18.29
C LEU A 117 1.06 0.08 17.11
N ASP A 118 0.47 0.52 16.00
CA ASP A 118 0.37 -0.27 14.77
C ASP A 118 1.76 -0.70 14.27
N LYS A 119 2.69 0.24 14.15
CA LYS A 119 4.07 -0.03 13.72
C LYS A 119 4.81 -1.01 14.64
N LEU A 120 4.47 -1.04 15.92
CA LEU A 120 5.04 -1.95 16.92
C LEU A 120 4.29 -3.29 17.01
N GLY A 121 3.31 -3.56 16.12
CA GLY A 121 2.51 -4.76 16.11
C GLY A 121 1.50 -4.88 17.24
N GLN A 122 1.22 -3.77 17.96
CA GLN A 122 0.23 -3.73 19.04
C GLN A 122 -1.14 -3.30 18.46
N TYR A 123 -1.69 -4.14 17.60
CA TYR A 123 -2.85 -3.81 16.77
C TYR A 123 -4.10 -3.51 17.58
N ASP A 124 -4.45 -4.31 18.58
CA ASP A 124 -5.63 -4.09 19.42
C ASP A 124 -5.61 -2.73 20.13
N LEU A 125 -4.42 -2.35 20.63
CA LEU A 125 -4.22 -1.03 21.25
C LEU A 125 -4.28 0.10 20.23
N SER A 126 -3.80 -0.13 19.02
CA SER A 126 -3.89 0.81 17.90
C SER A 126 -5.34 1.04 17.49
N ILE A 127 -6.12 -0.03 17.29
CA ILE A 127 -7.55 0.01 16.98
C ILE A 127 -8.29 0.83 18.02
N SER A 128 -8.06 0.50 19.31
CA SER A 128 -8.67 1.22 20.43
C SER A 128 -8.27 2.69 20.51
N ALA A 129 -7.04 3.03 20.14
CA ALA A 129 -6.58 4.42 20.14
C ALA A 129 -7.21 5.22 18.98
N PHE A 130 -7.27 4.67 17.77
CA PHE A 130 -7.96 5.32 16.63
C PHE A 130 -9.43 5.56 16.92
N ALA A 131 -10.12 4.63 17.59
CA ALA A 131 -11.52 4.75 17.96
C ALA A 131 -11.83 5.90 18.95
N GLN A 132 -10.81 6.50 19.58
CA GLN A 132 -11.01 7.66 20.46
C GLN A 132 -11.23 8.97 19.70
N VAL A 133 -10.97 9.00 18.38
CA VAL A 133 -11.14 10.21 17.57
C VAL A 133 -12.63 10.44 17.31
N PRO A 134 -13.21 11.59 17.72
CA PRO A 134 -14.64 11.86 17.57
C PRO A 134 -15.05 12.01 16.09
N GLU A 135 -16.26 11.58 15.74
CA GLU A 135 -16.82 11.67 14.38
C GLU A 135 -16.84 13.12 13.84
N GLY A 136 -16.99 14.11 14.71
CA GLY A 136 -16.98 15.53 14.32
C GLY A 136 -15.60 16.14 14.10
N ASP A 137 -14.51 15.40 14.37
CA ASP A 137 -13.16 15.89 14.16
C ASP A 137 -12.74 15.78 12.68
N ALA A 138 -11.99 16.77 12.20
CA ALA A 138 -11.47 16.77 10.82
C ALA A 138 -10.56 15.57 10.50
N ALA A 139 -9.97 14.94 11.52
CA ALA A 139 -9.13 13.77 11.38
C ALA A 139 -9.91 12.44 11.45
N TYR A 140 -11.22 12.46 11.69
CA TYR A 140 -12.04 11.26 11.87
C TYR A 140 -11.92 10.27 10.71
N VAL A 141 -12.05 10.76 9.48
CA VAL A 141 -11.92 9.92 8.27
C VAL A 141 -10.56 9.20 8.24
N SER A 142 -9.48 9.93 8.52
CA SER A 142 -8.14 9.33 8.54
C SER A 142 -7.94 8.39 9.71
N ALA A 143 -8.61 8.61 10.83
CA ALA A 143 -8.60 7.73 11.99
C ALA A 143 -9.29 6.38 11.69
N ILE A 144 -10.48 6.39 11.07
CA ILE A 144 -11.17 5.16 10.68
C ILE A 144 -10.38 4.37 9.64
N ILE A 145 -9.77 5.04 8.66
CA ILE A 145 -8.88 4.36 7.70
C ILE A 145 -7.68 3.72 8.43
N GLY A 146 -7.09 4.42 9.39
CA GLY A 146 -6.01 3.87 10.22
C GLY A 146 -6.47 2.70 11.09
N GLN A 147 -7.63 2.81 11.72
CA GLN A 147 -8.25 1.74 12.51
C GLN A 147 -8.46 0.47 11.67
N ALA A 148 -9.04 0.61 10.49
CA ALA A 148 -9.24 -0.50 9.57
C ALA A 148 -7.91 -1.11 9.08
N ALA A 149 -6.87 -0.31 8.87
CA ALA A 149 -5.54 -0.82 8.52
C ALA A 149 -4.93 -1.66 9.66
N SER A 150 -5.10 -1.21 10.91
CA SER A 150 -4.65 -1.98 12.08
C SER A 150 -5.45 -3.27 12.28
N ALA A 151 -6.78 -3.25 12.05
CA ALA A 151 -7.62 -4.43 12.05
C ALA A 151 -7.18 -5.44 10.99
N GLN A 152 -6.86 -4.99 9.77
CA GLN A 152 -6.28 -5.85 8.73
C GLN A 152 -4.96 -6.48 9.15
N SER A 153 -4.11 -5.73 9.83
CA SER A 153 -2.81 -6.23 10.34
C SER A 153 -2.98 -7.22 11.48
N ALA A 154 -4.06 -7.10 12.26
CA ALA A 154 -4.47 -8.06 13.28
C ALA A 154 -5.09 -9.34 12.70
N GLY A 155 -5.46 -9.36 11.41
CA GLY A 155 -6.19 -10.44 10.77
C GLY A 155 -7.71 -10.32 10.85
N GLU A 156 -8.23 -9.22 11.40
CA GLU A 156 -9.66 -8.90 11.54
C GLU A 156 -10.19 -8.29 10.24
N LEU A 157 -10.15 -9.08 9.16
CA LEU A 157 -10.44 -8.58 7.81
C LEU A 157 -11.90 -8.16 7.63
N ASP A 158 -12.85 -8.87 8.26
CA ASP A 158 -14.29 -8.58 8.17
C ASP A 158 -14.64 -7.25 8.86
N ASP A 159 -14.03 -6.99 10.02
CA ASP A 159 -14.22 -5.75 10.75
C ASP A 159 -13.67 -4.55 9.97
N ALA A 160 -12.51 -4.72 9.35
CA ALA A 160 -11.92 -3.69 8.50
C ALA A 160 -12.81 -3.36 7.29
N VAL A 161 -13.39 -4.37 6.63
CA VAL A 161 -14.34 -4.16 5.52
C VAL A 161 -15.58 -3.44 5.99
N THR A 162 -16.15 -3.84 7.13
CA THR A 162 -17.35 -3.22 7.72
C THR A 162 -17.11 -1.75 8.04
N LEU A 163 -16.01 -1.44 8.74
CA LEU A 163 -15.63 -0.06 9.08
C LEU A 163 -15.48 0.83 7.84
N LEU A 164 -14.80 0.33 6.81
CA LEU A 164 -14.54 1.10 5.59
C LEU A 164 -15.79 1.21 4.70
N LYS A 165 -16.67 0.20 4.72
CA LYS A 165 -17.96 0.28 4.05
C LYS A 165 -18.81 1.37 4.65
N ASP A 166 -18.99 1.38 5.97
CA ASP A 166 -19.79 2.39 6.67
C ASP A 166 -19.23 3.80 6.46
N LEU A 167 -17.90 3.92 6.43
CA LEU A 167 -17.24 5.18 6.12
C LEU A 167 -17.48 5.61 4.67
N ALA A 168 -17.44 4.69 3.70
CA ALA A 168 -17.68 4.96 2.29
C ALA A 168 -19.14 5.34 2.03
N ASP A 169 -20.10 4.71 2.70
CA ASP A 169 -21.52 5.05 2.59
C ASP A 169 -21.80 6.51 3.03
N LYS A 170 -21.06 7.01 4.03
CA LYS A 170 -21.12 8.40 4.52
C LYS A 170 -20.29 9.40 3.70
N ASN A 171 -19.29 8.92 2.92
CA ASN A 171 -18.31 9.72 2.20
C ASN A 171 -18.15 9.22 0.76
N ALA A 172 -19.27 9.02 0.06
CA ALA A 172 -19.30 8.41 -1.27
C ALA A 172 -18.58 9.21 -2.38
N ASP A 173 -18.25 10.48 -2.12
CA ASP A 173 -17.49 11.37 -2.99
C ASP A 173 -16.00 11.47 -2.62
N ASN A 174 -15.54 10.72 -1.62
CA ASN A 174 -14.16 10.77 -1.16
C ASN A 174 -13.33 9.64 -1.79
N VAL A 175 -12.49 10.00 -2.75
CA VAL A 175 -11.59 9.07 -3.49
C VAL A 175 -10.70 8.26 -2.53
N GLY A 176 -10.18 8.88 -1.47
CA GLY A 176 -9.30 8.21 -0.49
C GLY A 176 -10.03 7.13 0.31
N VAL A 177 -11.27 7.41 0.73
CA VAL A 177 -12.11 6.46 1.45
C VAL A 177 -12.47 5.28 0.56
N LEU A 178 -12.93 5.55 -0.67
CA LEU A 178 -13.24 4.50 -1.64
C LEU A 178 -12.00 3.65 -1.97
N GLY A 179 -10.83 4.30 -2.13
CA GLY A 179 -9.56 3.59 -2.32
C GLY A 179 -9.22 2.64 -1.18
N ALA A 180 -9.38 3.09 0.07
CA ALA A 180 -9.15 2.27 1.26
C ALA A 180 -10.16 1.10 1.36
N TYR A 181 -11.43 1.36 1.05
CA TYR A 181 -12.45 0.32 1.02
C TYR A 181 -12.17 -0.74 -0.06
N GLY A 182 -11.80 -0.31 -1.27
CA GLY A 182 -11.36 -1.21 -2.33
C GLY A 182 -10.15 -2.05 -1.93
N ASP A 183 -9.18 -1.48 -1.20
CA ASP A 183 -8.02 -2.20 -0.67
C ASP A 183 -8.41 -3.29 0.34
N SER A 184 -9.37 -3.00 1.20
CA SER A 184 -9.88 -3.95 2.19
C SER A 184 -10.58 -5.13 1.52
N LEU A 185 -11.46 -4.86 0.55
CA LEU A 185 -12.12 -5.89 -0.24
C LEU A 185 -11.12 -6.78 -0.99
N ARG A 186 -10.11 -6.18 -1.62
CA ARG A 186 -9.06 -6.90 -2.34
C ARG A 186 -8.25 -7.83 -1.43
N ARG A 187 -7.99 -7.43 -0.18
CA ARG A 187 -7.30 -8.29 0.82
C ARG A 187 -8.12 -9.51 1.23
N GLN A 188 -9.44 -9.44 1.06
CA GLN A 188 -10.36 -10.57 1.27
C GLN A 188 -10.65 -11.35 -0.02
N ASP A 189 -9.84 -11.19 -1.06
CA ASP A 189 -10.04 -11.79 -2.38
C ASP A 189 -11.39 -11.46 -3.05
N GLN A 190 -12.09 -10.40 -2.56
CA GLN A 190 -13.35 -9.92 -3.12
C GLN A 190 -13.10 -8.98 -4.31
N CYS A 191 -12.32 -9.47 -5.29
CA CYS A 191 -11.87 -8.66 -6.43
C CYS A 191 -13.02 -8.07 -7.26
N GLY A 192 -14.17 -8.75 -7.34
CA GLY A 192 -15.37 -8.23 -8.03
C GLY A 192 -15.87 -6.92 -7.42
N ALA A 193 -16.09 -6.91 -6.10
CA ALA A 193 -16.52 -5.74 -5.37
C ALA A 193 -15.43 -4.64 -5.36
N ALA A 194 -14.16 -5.02 -5.17
CA ALA A 194 -13.04 -4.09 -5.20
C ALA A 194 -12.93 -3.36 -6.55
N THR A 195 -13.10 -4.07 -7.68
CA THR A 195 -13.09 -3.49 -9.04
C THR A 195 -14.19 -2.42 -9.19
N ALA A 196 -15.40 -2.68 -8.69
CA ALA A 196 -16.48 -1.72 -8.72
C ALA A 196 -16.18 -0.45 -7.89
N VAL A 197 -15.66 -0.64 -6.67
CA VAL A 197 -15.33 0.47 -5.76
C VAL A 197 -14.16 1.32 -6.30
N TYR A 198 -13.08 0.69 -6.82
CA TYR A 198 -12.02 1.44 -7.50
C TYR A 198 -12.52 2.18 -8.72
N GLY A 199 -13.49 1.58 -9.46
CA GLY A 199 -14.17 2.24 -10.59
C GLY A 199 -14.89 3.51 -10.18
N GLN A 200 -15.63 3.47 -9.05
CA GLN A 200 -16.28 4.66 -8.47
C GLN A 200 -15.25 5.72 -8.06
N ALA A 201 -14.18 5.32 -7.36
CA ALA A 201 -13.11 6.24 -6.97
C ALA A 201 -12.49 6.97 -8.18
N ILE A 202 -12.17 6.23 -9.25
CA ILE A 202 -11.59 6.78 -10.47
C ILE A 202 -12.57 7.73 -11.18
N ALA A 203 -13.86 7.41 -11.21
CA ALA A 203 -14.87 8.25 -11.84
C ALA A 203 -15.06 9.62 -11.15
N LEU A 204 -14.72 9.74 -9.88
CA LEU A 204 -14.75 11.02 -9.14
C LEU A 204 -13.58 11.94 -9.49
N ILE A 205 -12.50 11.43 -10.07
CA ILE A 205 -11.30 12.21 -10.36
C ILE A 205 -11.51 13.03 -11.62
N LYS A 206 -11.62 14.35 -11.47
CA LYS A 206 -11.82 15.26 -12.61
C LYS A 206 -10.56 15.45 -13.45
N THR A 207 -9.41 15.48 -12.81
CA THR A 207 -8.10 15.65 -13.46
C THR A 207 -7.13 14.67 -12.84
N LEU A 208 -6.64 13.73 -13.65
CA LEU A 208 -5.68 12.74 -13.19
C LEU A 208 -4.32 13.37 -12.87
N VAL A 209 -3.77 12.99 -11.74
CA VAL A 209 -2.41 13.35 -11.30
C VAL A 209 -1.52 12.12 -11.18
N PRO A 210 -0.18 12.26 -11.18
CA PRO A 210 0.71 11.11 -11.11
C PRO A 210 0.38 10.11 -10.02
N GLY A 211 -0.05 10.56 -8.83
CA GLY A 211 -0.39 9.67 -7.70
C GLY A 211 -1.57 8.71 -7.95
N ASP A 212 -2.45 9.04 -8.88
CA ASP A 212 -3.66 8.26 -9.17
C ASP A 212 -3.37 6.90 -9.85
N TRP A 213 -2.13 6.70 -10.31
CA TRP A 213 -1.71 5.42 -10.90
C TRP A 213 -2.03 4.22 -10.00
N VAL A 214 -2.02 4.41 -8.69
CA VAL A 214 -2.24 3.35 -7.70
C VAL A 214 -3.63 2.73 -7.83
N LEU A 215 -4.66 3.54 -8.09
CA LEU A 215 -6.03 3.06 -8.27
C LEU A 215 -6.18 2.20 -9.52
N PHE A 216 -5.60 2.63 -10.63
CA PHE A 216 -5.60 1.85 -11.87
C PHE A 216 -4.81 0.54 -11.70
N TYR A 217 -3.62 0.60 -11.10
CA TYR A 217 -2.81 -0.59 -10.82
C TYR A 217 -3.56 -1.63 -9.99
N LYS A 218 -4.21 -1.21 -8.91
CA LYS A 218 -4.97 -2.11 -8.03
C LYS A 218 -6.21 -2.67 -8.71
N ARG A 219 -6.96 -1.85 -9.46
CA ARG A 219 -8.11 -2.30 -10.23
C ARG A 219 -7.68 -3.27 -11.33
N GLY A 220 -6.58 -3.00 -12.01
CA GLY A 220 -5.98 -3.89 -12.99
C GLY A 220 -5.67 -5.27 -12.41
N GLY A 221 -5.03 -5.34 -11.24
CA GLY A 221 -4.78 -6.60 -10.54
C GLY A 221 -6.06 -7.37 -10.20
N CYS A 222 -7.09 -6.67 -9.72
CA CYS A 222 -8.39 -7.31 -9.48
C CYS A 222 -9.07 -7.82 -10.76
N ARG A 223 -9.01 -7.08 -11.87
CA ARG A 223 -9.52 -7.51 -13.17
C ARG A 223 -8.79 -8.74 -13.69
N GLN A 224 -7.46 -8.75 -13.55
CA GLN A 224 -6.64 -9.91 -13.93
C GLN A 224 -7.06 -11.16 -13.15
N ASN A 225 -7.26 -11.05 -11.83
CA ASN A 225 -7.74 -12.16 -11.00
C ASN A 225 -9.15 -12.65 -11.40
N GLN A 226 -9.97 -11.79 -12.01
CA GLN A 226 -11.30 -12.14 -12.54
C GLN A 226 -11.25 -12.68 -13.98
N GLY A 227 -10.07 -12.75 -14.60
CA GLY A 227 -9.90 -13.16 -16.01
C GLY A 227 -10.24 -12.05 -17.02
N ASP A 228 -10.53 -10.82 -16.59
CA ASP A 228 -10.73 -9.66 -17.48
C ASP A 228 -9.37 -9.07 -17.87
N TRP A 229 -8.65 -9.81 -18.72
CA TRP A 229 -7.33 -9.35 -19.20
C TRP A 229 -7.40 -8.04 -20.01
N PRO A 230 -8.33 -7.85 -20.94
CA PRO A 230 -8.41 -6.58 -21.68
C PRO A 230 -8.57 -5.37 -20.76
N GLY A 231 -9.40 -5.49 -19.73
CA GLY A 231 -9.59 -4.46 -18.73
C GLY A 231 -8.36 -4.24 -17.84
N ALA A 232 -7.69 -5.33 -17.45
CA ALA A 232 -6.46 -5.28 -16.67
C ALA A 232 -5.32 -4.60 -17.43
N GLU A 233 -5.10 -4.98 -18.68
CA GLU A 233 -4.10 -4.39 -19.57
C GLU A 233 -4.33 -2.89 -19.77
N ALA A 234 -5.58 -2.48 -20.00
CA ALA A 234 -5.94 -1.07 -20.15
C ALA A 234 -5.61 -0.26 -18.87
N ASP A 235 -5.93 -0.83 -17.72
CA ASP A 235 -5.63 -0.21 -16.42
C ASP A 235 -4.12 -0.11 -16.15
N TYR A 236 -3.35 -1.15 -16.42
CA TYR A 236 -1.89 -1.10 -16.26
C TYR A 236 -1.23 -0.10 -17.22
N LYS A 237 -1.70 -0.01 -18.46
CA LYS A 237 -1.22 1.00 -19.42
C LYS A 237 -1.55 2.41 -18.97
N GLN A 238 -2.75 2.64 -18.42
CA GLN A 238 -3.11 3.94 -17.86
C GLN A 238 -2.24 4.27 -16.62
N ALA A 239 -1.99 3.31 -15.76
CA ALA A 239 -1.08 3.47 -14.63
C ALA A 239 0.33 3.84 -15.08
N LEU A 240 0.87 3.20 -16.13
CA LEU A 240 2.18 3.56 -16.72
C LEU A 240 2.19 4.95 -17.34
N THR A 241 1.08 5.41 -17.91
CA THR A 241 0.97 6.79 -18.42
C THR A 241 1.11 7.82 -17.29
N LEU A 242 0.55 7.51 -16.11
CA LEU A 242 0.61 8.38 -14.93
C LEU A 242 1.94 8.28 -14.18
N ALA A 243 2.55 7.10 -14.16
CA ALA A 243 3.82 6.82 -13.49
C ALA A 243 4.78 6.07 -14.43
N PRO A 244 5.34 6.72 -15.45
CA PRO A 244 6.30 6.11 -16.36
C PRO A 244 7.51 5.60 -15.58
N GLY A 245 7.84 4.31 -15.76
CA GLY A 245 8.98 3.69 -15.09
C GLY A 245 8.72 3.18 -13.66
N GLU A 246 7.48 3.21 -13.16
CA GLU A 246 7.15 2.57 -11.87
C GLU A 246 7.42 1.06 -11.96
N PRO A 247 8.37 0.51 -11.16
CA PRO A 247 8.84 -0.86 -11.31
C PRO A 247 7.74 -1.90 -11.09
N ARG A 248 6.77 -1.63 -10.20
CA ARG A 248 5.66 -2.55 -9.91
C ARG A 248 4.76 -2.74 -11.13
N ILE A 249 4.43 -1.64 -11.83
CA ILE A 249 3.56 -1.71 -12.99
C ILE A 249 4.29 -2.37 -14.17
N LEU A 250 5.56 -1.98 -14.38
CA LEU A 250 6.41 -2.57 -15.42
C LEU A 250 6.54 -4.08 -15.24
N ASN A 251 6.76 -4.51 -13.99
CA ASN A 251 6.85 -5.93 -13.66
C ASN A 251 5.53 -6.65 -13.88
N GLU A 252 4.44 -6.13 -13.37
CA GLU A 252 3.12 -6.78 -13.44
C GLU A 252 2.64 -6.94 -14.89
N LEU A 253 2.67 -5.86 -15.67
CA LEU A 253 2.27 -5.91 -17.07
C LEU A 253 3.24 -6.77 -17.91
N GLY A 254 4.54 -6.65 -17.65
CA GLY A 254 5.56 -7.47 -18.33
C GLY A 254 5.41 -8.95 -18.00
N TYR A 255 5.23 -9.30 -16.73
CA TYR A 255 4.99 -10.69 -16.31
C TYR A 255 3.72 -11.26 -16.92
N SER A 256 2.61 -10.50 -16.91
CA SER A 256 1.34 -10.92 -17.51
C SER A 256 1.47 -11.21 -19.00
N TYR A 257 2.24 -10.38 -19.74
CA TYR A 257 2.54 -10.67 -21.16
C TYR A 257 3.39 -11.94 -21.31
N VAL A 258 4.38 -12.16 -20.44
CA VAL A 258 5.22 -13.38 -20.47
C VAL A 258 4.37 -14.62 -20.23
N ASP A 259 3.51 -14.59 -19.22
CA ASP A 259 2.66 -15.72 -18.85
C ASP A 259 1.69 -16.08 -19.97
N ARG A 260 1.12 -15.09 -20.63
CA ARG A 260 0.22 -15.23 -21.77
C ARG A 260 0.93 -15.55 -23.09
N GLY A 261 2.25 -15.46 -23.14
CA GLY A 261 3.04 -15.62 -24.37
C GLY A 261 2.87 -14.46 -25.37
N GLU A 262 2.36 -13.31 -24.92
CA GLU A 262 2.08 -12.13 -25.73
C GLU A 262 3.21 -11.09 -25.60
N ASN A 263 3.46 -10.29 -26.65
CA ASN A 263 4.39 -9.14 -26.62
C ASN A 263 5.76 -9.42 -25.95
N LEU A 264 6.30 -10.63 -26.06
CA LEU A 264 7.49 -11.09 -25.34
C LEU A 264 8.72 -10.17 -25.42
N PRO A 265 9.05 -9.51 -26.56
CA PRO A 265 10.17 -8.57 -26.61
C PRO A 265 9.93 -7.35 -25.72
N GLN A 266 8.73 -6.79 -25.75
CA GLN A 266 8.33 -5.64 -24.92
C GLN A 266 8.28 -6.03 -23.45
N ALA A 267 7.69 -7.17 -23.11
CA ALA A 267 7.62 -7.72 -21.78
C ALA A 267 9.01 -7.83 -21.13
N LEU A 268 9.97 -8.40 -21.86
CA LEU A 268 11.34 -8.51 -21.36
C LEU A 268 11.98 -7.13 -21.11
N ALA A 269 11.78 -6.17 -22.01
CA ALA A 269 12.32 -4.81 -21.83
C ALA A 269 11.70 -4.12 -20.59
N MET A 270 10.41 -4.28 -20.35
CA MET A 270 9.71 -3.74 -19.18
C MET A 270 10.25 -4.35 -17.88
N ILE A 271 10.39 -5.67 -17.82
CA ILE A 271 10.91 -6.36 -16.63
C ILE A 271 12.39 -5.98 -16.40
N GLN A 272 13.19 -5.86 -17.44
CA GLN A 272 14.58 -5.39 -17.33
C GLN A 272 14.67 -3.98 -16.73
N GLN A 273 13.79 -3.06 -17.13
CA GLN A 273 13.70 -1.73 -16.54
C GLN A 273 13.29 -1.81 -15.04
N ALA A 274 12.34 -2.68 -14.70
CA ALA A 274 11.93 -2.88 -13.32
C ALA A 274 13.09 -3.41 -12.46
N VAL A 275 13.87 -4.40 -12.95
CA VAL A 275 15.07 -4.92 -12.26
C VAL A 275 16.12 -3.84 -12.09
N ALA A 276 16.37 -3.02 -13.12
CA ALA A 276 17.36 -1.93 -13.03
C ALA A 276 16.97 -0.90 -11.95
N ALA A 277 15.68 -0.61 -11.79
CA ALA A 277 15.18 0.30 -10.78
C ALA A 277 15.12 -0.32 -9.37
N LYS A 278 14.94 -1.65 -9.26
CA LYS A 278 14.80 -2.39 -8.00
C LYS A 278 15.63 -3.69 -8.02
N PRO A 279 16.97 -3.61 -8.01
CA PRO A 279 17.85 -4.76 -8.22
C PRO A 279 17.92 -5.76 -7.07
N GLU A 280 17.27 -5.46 -5.93
CA GLU A 280 17.20 -6.32 -4.74
C GLU A 280 15.75 -6.81 -4.46
N GLN A 281 14.83 -6.63 -5.40
CA GLN A 281 13.47 -7.14 -5.27
C GLN A 281 13.37 -8.53 -5.90
N GLY A 282 13.32 -9.57 -5.06
CA GLY A 282 13.37 -10.97 -5.49
C GLY A 282 12.28 -11.33 -6.51
N TYR A 283 11.01 -10.92 -6.30
CA TYR A 283 9.91 -11.22 -7.20
C TYR A 283 10.07 -10.56 -8.59
N ILE A 284 10.73 -9.37 -8.68
CA ILE A 284 11.01 -8.73 -9.98
C ILE A 284 12.12 -9.49 -10.72
N ILE A 285 13.10 -9.98 -9.98
CA ILE A 285 14.21 -10.75 -10.55
C ILE A 285 13.72 -12.14 -11.00
N ASP A 286 12.80 -12.76 -10.25
CA ASP A 286 12.10 -13.97 -10.65
C ASP A 286 11.37 -13.79 -11.99
N SER A 287 10.61 -12.70 -12.12
CA SER A 287 9.91 -12.35 -13.37
C SER A 287 10.89 -12.23 -14.55
N LEU A 288 12.10 -11.67 -14.34
CA LEU A 288 13.12 -11.61 -15.39
C LEU A 288 13.61 -13.00 -15.78
N ALA A 289 13.91 -13.84 -14.79
CA ALA A 289 14.36 -15.21 -15.03
C ALA A 289 13.28 -16.02 -15.75
N TRP A 290 12.02 -15.86 -15.32
CA TRP A 290 10.86 -16.50 -15.94
C TRP A 290 10.65 -16.03 -17.39
N ALA A 291 10.84 -14.74 -17.66
CA ALA A 291 10.80 -14.22 -19.03
C ALA A 291 11.87 -14.85 -19.95
N TYR A 292 13.07 -15.08 -19.45
CA TYR A 292 14.10 -15.83 -20.19
C TYR A 292 13.68 -17.28 -20.38
N PHE A 293 13.18 -17.95 -19.34
CA PHE A 293 12.70 -19.32 -19.39
C PHE A 293 11.61 -19.51 -20.44
N ARG A 294 10.55 -18.69 -20.42
CA ARG A 294 9.42 -18.75 -21.38
C ARG A 294 9.86 -18.48 -22.82
N ARG A 295 10.99 -17.84 -23.04
CA ARG A 295 11.62 -17.63 -24.35
C ARG A 295 12.59 -18.75 -24.75
N GLY A 296 12.71 -19.83 -23.99
CA GLY A 296 13.65 -20.91 -24.21
C GLY A 296 15.12 -20.56 -23.98
N ARG A 297 15.40 -19.41 -23.33
CA ARG A 297 16.75 -18.96 -22.99
C ARG A 297 17.16 -19.46 -21.61
N TYR A 298 17.17 -20.77 -21.43
CA TYR A 298 17.28 -21.39 -20.13
C TYR A 298 18.60 -21.05 -19.41
N GLU A 299 19.73 -21.04 -20.12
CA GLU A 299 21.02 -20.65 -19.54
C GLU A 299 21.00 -19.21 -18.98
N ASN A 300 20.31 -18.28 -19.67
CA ASN A 300 20.19 -16.90 -19.24
C ASN A 300 19.29 -16.75 -18.01
N SER A 301 18.41 -17.72 -17.74
CA SER A 301 17.51 -17.69 -16.55
C SER A 301 18.18 -18.16 -15.27
N VAL A 302 19.30 -18.91 -15.32
CA VAL A 302 19.94 -19.51 -14.15
C VAL A 302 20.36 -18.45 -13.11
N ALA A 303 21.26 -17.54 -13.49
CA ALA A 303 21.81 -16.56 -12.54
C ALA A 303 20.74 -15.65 -11.91
N PRO A 304 19.79 -15.06 -12.66
CA PRO A 304 18.73 -14.27 -12.05
C PRO A 304 17.78 -15.14 -11.18
N MET A 305 17.48 -16.38 -11.53
CA MET A 305 16.63 -17.26 -10.72
C MET A 305 17.31 -17.65 -9.41
N GLU A 306 18.59 -17.98 -9.44
CA GLU A 306 19.39 -18.23 -8.23
C GLU A 306 19.41 -16.98 -7.32
N LYS A 307 19.57 -15.77 -7.89
CA LYS A 307 19.49 -14.52 -7.12
C LYS A 307 18.10 -14.31 -6.53
N ALA A 308 17.03 -14.55 -7.26
CA ALA A 308 15.66 -14.43 -6.75
C ALA A 308 15.43 -15.37 -5.57
N SER A 309 15.87 -16.63 -5.69
CA SER A 309 15.75 -17.63 -4.60
C SER A 309 16.57 -17.25 -3.36
N LEU A 310 17.72 -16.59 -3.51
CA LEU A 310 18.48 -16.07 -2.36
C LEU A 310 17.74 -14.94 -1.65
N LEU A 311 17.05 -14.07 -2.39
CA LEU A 311 16.29 -12.94 -1.85
C LEU A 311 14.92 -13.36 -1.28
N MET A 312 14.37 -14.48 -1.76
CA MET A 312 13.09 -15.04 -1.34
C MET A 312 13.23 -16.52 -0.94
N PRO A 313 13.98 -16.83 0.12
CA PRO A 313 14.44 -18.20 0.40
C PRO A 313 13.34 -19.19 0.82
N VAL A 314 12.16 -18.70 1.20
CA VAL A 314 11.01 -19.53 1.64
C VAL A 314 9.78 -19.36 0.73
N ASP A 315 9.95 -18.72 -0.43
CA ASP A 315 8.87 -18.55 -1.40
C ASP A 315 8.71 -19.84 -2.23
N PRO A 316 7.52 -20.47 -2.23
CA PRO A 316 7.30 -21.73 -2.95
C PRO A 316 7.36 -21.55 -4.47
N ILE A 317 6.87 -20.41 -5.01
CA ILE A 317 6.80 -20.15 -6.46
C ILE A 317 8.21 -19.93 -7.01
N VAL A 318 9.00 -19.06 -6.39
CA VAL A 318 10.39 -18.81 -6.80
C VAL A 318 11.24 -20.07 -6.71
N THR A 319 10.99 -20.89 -5.67
CA THR A 319 11.71 -22.17 -5.48
C THR A 319 11.30 -23.19 -6.55
N ASP A 320 10.02 -23.23 -6.93
CA ASP A 320 9.52 -24.08 -8.02
C ASP A 320 10.10 -23.66 -9.37
N HIS A 321 10.10 -22.34 -9.67
CA HIS A 321 10.70 -21.80 -10.88
C HIS A 321 12.20 -22.13 -10.99
N LEU A 322 12.94 -22.06 -9.86
CA LEU A 322 14.34 -22.46 -9.84
C LEU A 322 14.52 -23.94 -10.20
N GLY A 323 13.62 -24.81 -9.72
CA GLY A 323 13.58 -26.22 -10.11
C GLY A 323 13.35 -26.39 -11.62
N ASP A 324 12.40 -25.67 -12.19
CA ASP A 324 12.10 -25.69 -13.63
C ASP A 324 13.32 -25.24 -14.47
N VAL A 325 13.98 -24.16 -14.04
CA VAL A 325 15.19 -23.67 -14.70
C VAL A 325 16.31 -24.69 -14.65
N TYR A 326 16.60 -25.27 -13.48
CA TYR A 326 17.62 -26.30 -13.34
C TYR A 326 17.33 -27.55 -14.19
N TRP A 327 16.08 -27.96 -14.28
CA TRP A 327 15.68 -29.08 -15.14
C TRP A 327 16.02 -28.86 -16.59
N MET A 328 15.69 -27.65 -17.11
CA MET A 328 15.90 -27.33 -18.52
C MET A 328 17.38 -27.15 -18.91
N VAL A 329 18.24 -26.86 -17.95
CA VAL A 329 19.72 -26.82 -18.16
C VAL A 329 20.41 -28.14 -17.79
N GLY A 330 19.64 -29.23 -17.58
CA GLY A 330 20.18 -30.58 -17.34
C GLY A 330 20.57 -30.86 -15.88
N ARG A 331 20.43 -29.92 -14.95
CA ARG A 331 20.72 -30.07 -13.52
C ARG A 331 19.54 -30.78 -12.80
N LYS A 332 19.18 -31.97 -13.25
CA LYS A 332 17.93 -32.64 -12.88
C LYS A 332 17.85 -33.01 -11.38
N ARG A 333 18.95 -33.38 -10.74
CA ARG A 333 18.96 -33.67 -9.30
C ARG A 333 18.68 -32.41 -8.45
N GLU A 334 19.27 -31.31 -8.85
CA GLU A 334 19.07 -30.01 -8.19
C GLU A 334 17.64 -29.52 -8.42
N ALA A 335 17.07 -29.74 -9.60
CA ALA A 335 15.67 -29.46 -9.89
C ALA A 335 14.73 -30.19 -8.92
N GLN A 336 14.90 -31.52 -8.78
CA GLN A 336 14.10 -32.32 -7.85
C GLN A 336 14.24 -31.85 -6.39
N PHE A 337 15.45 -31.46 -5.98
CA PHE A 337 15.67 -30.90 -4.66
C PHE A 337 14.89 -29.60 -4.45
N GLN A 338 14.89 -28.69 -5.44
CA GLN A 338 14.13 -27.44 -5.34
C GLN A 338 12.61 -27.70 -5.33
N TRP A 339 12.08 -28.63 -6.12
CA TRP A 339 10.67 -28.98 -6.10
C TRP A 339 10.23 -29.59 -4.76
N HIS A 340 11.03 -30.48 -4.16
CA HIS A 340 10.76 -30.96 -2.80
C HIS A 340 10.79 -29.84 -1.76
N ARG A 341 11.74 -28.91 -1.90
CA ARG A 341 11.83 -27.73 -1.04
C ARG A 341 10.63 -26.82 -1.22
N ALA A 342 10.17 -26.56 -2.46
CA ALA A 342 8.98 -25.78 -2.74
C ALA A 342 7.72 -26.36 -2.05
N LEU A 343 7.53 -27.68 -2.11
CA LEU A 343 6.44 -28.36 -1.41
C LEU A 343 6.50 -28.17 0.11
N SER A 344 7.69 -28.08 0.70
CA SER A 344 7.85 -27.85 2.15
C SER A 344 7.44 -26.45 2.60
N PHE A 345 7.26 -25.51 1.68
CA PHE A 345 6.79 -24.14 1.92
C PHE A 345 5.27 -23.98 1.78
N HIS A 346 4.55 -25.08 1.69
CA HIS A 346 3.08 -25.11 1.63
C HIS A 346 2.49 -24.25 0.50
N PRO A 347 2.83 -24.49 -0.79
CA PRO A 347 2.24 -23.81 -1.92
C PRO A 347 0.73 -24.03 -1.98
N ALA A 348 0.04 -23.19 -2.78
CA ALA A 348 -1.39 -23.39 -3.04
C ALA A 348 -1.68 -24.80 -3.61
N PRO A 349 -2.87 -25.38 -3.34
CA PRO A 349 -3.15 -26.78 -3.72
C PRO A 349 -2.92 -27.12 -5.21
N ALA A 350 -3.23 -26.18 -6.12
CA ALA A 350 -3.02 -26.37 -7.55
C ALA A 350 -1.51 -26.39 -7.89
N GLU A 351 -0.73 -25.51 -7.29
CA GLU A 351 0.73 -25.43 -7.44
C GLU A 351 1.40 -26.69 -6.86
N ALA A 352 0.99 -27.11 -5.66
CA ALA A 352 1.48 -28.34 -5.05
C ALA A 352 1.26 -29.56 -5.94
N ALA A 353 0.06 -29.69 -6.54
CA ALA A 353 -0.26 -30.77 -7.46
C ALA A 353 0.62 -30.72 -8.71
N ARG A 354 0.87 -29.55 -9.27
CA ARG A 354 1.74 -29.37 -10.45
C ARG A 354 3.19 -29.71 -10.11
N ILE A 355 3.71 -29.28 -8.96
CA ILE A 355 5.06 -29.63 -8.49
C ILE A 355 5.19 -31.15 -8.31
N GLN A 356 4.18 -31.82 -7.73
CA GLN A 356 4.19 -33.28 -7.58
C GLN A 356 4.24 -33.98 -8.94
N LEU A 357 3.48 -33.51 -9.94
CA LEU A 357 3.56 -34.07 -11.31
C LEU A 357 4.95 -33.93 -11.92
N LYS A 358 5.66 -32.81 -11.67
CA LYS A 358 7.06 -32.63 -12.11
C LYS A 358 8.00 -33.64 -11.46
N LEU A 359 7.83 -33.92 -10.19
CA LEU A 359 8.61 -34.93 -9.47
C LEU A 359 8.36 -36.33 -10.02
N ASP A 360 7.10 -36.67 -10.34
CA ASP A 360 6.70 -38.01 -10.79
C ASP A 360 7.09 -38.27 -12.26
N LYS A 361 6.92 -37.29 -13.15
CA LYS A 361 7.03 -37.50 -14.61
C LYS A 361 8.19 -36.71 -15.25
N GLY A 362 8.74 -35.72 -14.55
CA GLY A 362 9.66 -34.72 -15.09
C GLY A 362 8.94 -33.56 -15.76
N LEU A 363 9.58 -32.39 -15.78
CA LEU A 363 9.02 -31.17 -16.36
C LEU A 363 8.70 -31.30 -17.84
N ASP A 364 9.56 -31.97 -18.60
CA ASP A 364 9.35 -32.18 -20.06
C ASP A 364 7.99 -32.79 -20.36
N GLN A 365 7.58 -33.82 -19.59
CA GLN A 365 6.30 -34.49 -19.77
C GLN A 365 5.13 -33.60 -19.31
N VAL A 366 5.30 -32.87 -18.20
CA VAL A 366 4.26 -31.94 -17.71
C VAL A 366 3.97 -30.86 -18.75
N LEU A 367 5.00 -30.24 -19.33
CA LEU A 367 4.84 -29.22 -20.36
C LEU A 367 4.19 -29.77 -21.63
N GLN A 368 4.47 -31.01 -22.02
CA GLN A 368 3.83 -31.67 -23.14
C GLN A 368 2.34 -31.94 -22.88
N ASP A 369 2.01 -32.41 -21.68
CA ASP A 369 0.63 -32.67 -21.27
C ASP A 369 -0.19 -31.38 -21.21
N GLU A 370 0.37 -30.29 -20.66
CA GLU A 370 -0.25 -28.96 -20.62
C GLU A 370 -0.51 -28.41 -22.03
N LYS A 371 0.45 -28.55 -22.95
CA LYS A 371 0.29 -28.11 -24.35
C LYS A 371 -0.84 -28.85 -25.06
N LYS A 372 -0.91 -30.18 -24.92
CA LYS A 372 -1.98 -30.99 -25.50
C LYS A 372 -3.36 -30.60 -24.95
N ALA A 373 -3.46 -30.31 -23.66
CA ALA A 373 -4.72 -29.87 -23.05
C ALA A 373 -5.20 -28.52 -23.62
N GLN A 374 -4.29 -27.58 -23.87
CA GLN A 374 -4.61 -26.30 -24.51
C GLN A 374 -5.06 -26.43 -25.95
N GLU A 375 -4.41 -27.30 -26.72
CA GLU A 375 -4.78 -27.57 -28.15
C GLU A 375 -6.13 -28.29 -28.25
N GLY A 376 -6.43 -29.22 -27.34
CA GLY A 376 -7.71 -29.95 -27.28
C GLY A 376 -8.90 -29.13 -26.81
N GLY A 377 -8.68 -28.08 -25.99
CA GLY A 377 -9.73 -27.18 -25.50
C GLY A 377 -10.18 -26.10 -26.48
N ASN A 378 -9.41 -25.84 -27.55
CA ASN A 378 -9.76 -24.86 -28.60
C ASN A 378 -10.54 -25.48 -29.80
N GLY A 379 -10.89 -26.75 -29.73
CA GLY A 379 -11.56 -27.49 -30.82
C GLY A 379 -13.00 -27.91 -30.54
N GLY A 380 -13.65 -27.30 -29.52
CA GLY A 380 -15.01 -27.63 -29.16
C GLY A 380 -16.01 -26.49 -29.30
#